data_00652864beb18d46883f2d6fa34d82fa
#
_entry.id   00652864beb18d46883f2d6fa34d82fa
#
_cell.length_a   1.000
_cell.length_b   1.000
_cell.length_c   1.000
_cell.angle_alpha   90.00
_cell.angle_beta   90.00
_cell.angle_gamma   90.00
#
_symmetry.space_group_name_H-M   'P 1'
#
loop_
_entity.id
_entity.type
_entity.pdbx_description
1 polymer ?
#
loop_
_entity_poly.entity_id
_entity_poly.type
_entity_poly.pdbx_seq_one_letter_code
_entity_poly.pdbx_strand_id
1 'polypeptide(L)'
;MLKNKKSNIINTLNRLSELVGEEEEYIEKQVERNFEDLKLAESKEEIVLDLKKFNKLEKVIKSRLVLYTIMSIFGTTKGIEKVHVDDIIKLCDNNIGNKYLTPNKNIKVLVKDHKIYFLDQR
;
A
#
# COMPACT_ATOMS: atom_id res chain seq x y z
N MET A 1 23.56 -14.47 14.66
CA MET A 1 23.58 -15.09 15.91
C MET A 1 24.13 -14.25 17.04
N LEU A 2 23.39 -14.17 18.09
CA LEU A 2 23.76 -13.33 19.21
C LEU A 2 24.84 -13.96 20.09
N LYS A 3 25.87 -13.17 20.39
CA LYS A 3 26.83 -13.52 21.42
C LYS A 3 26.28 -12.96 22.73
N ASN A 4 26.64 -13.51 23.82
CA ASN A 4 26.06 -13.12 25.09
C ASN A 4 26.71 -11.93 25.76
N LYS A 5 27.63 -11.27 25.09
CA LYS A 5 28.32 -10.12 25.64
C LYS A 5 27.53 -8.84 25.34
N LYS A 6 27.51 -7.92 26.31
CA LYS A 6 26.78 -6.65 26.16
C LYS A 6 27.14 -5.87 24.90
N SER A 7 28.43 -5.75 24.61
CA SER A 7 28.91 -5.02 23.44
C SER A 7 28.41 -5.68 22.15
N ASN A 8 28.35 -7.01 22.13
CA ASN A 8 27.86 -7.74 20.98
C ASN A 8 26.37 -7.55 20.80
N ILE A 9 25.62 -7.45 21.90
CA ILE A 9 24.20 -7.21 21.85
C ILE A 9 23.91 -5.86 21.20
N ILE A 10 24.61 -4.82 21.62
CA ILE A 10 24.45 -3.48 21.05
C ILE A 10 24.78 -3.48 19.57
N ASN A 11 25.89 -4.10 19.17
CA ASN A 11 26.28 -4.17 17.77
C ASN A 11 25.24 -4.95 16.94
N THR A 12 24.69 -6.01 17.51
CA THR A 12 23.68 -6.80 16.84
C THR A 12 22.41 -6.00 16.60
N LEU A 13 21.98 -5.22 17.59
CA LEU A 13 20.81 -4.36 17.46
C LEU A 13 21.02 -3.31 16.39
N ASN A 14 22.22 -2.72 16.31
CA ASN A 14 22.53 -1.76 15.27
C ASN A 14 22.47 -2.36 13.88
N ARG A 15 23.00 -3.58 13.75
CA ARG A 15 22.91 -4.31 12.47
C ARG A 15 21.48 -4.61 12.07
N LEU A 16 20.66 -5.02 13.05
CA LEU A 16 19.25 -5.30 12.77
C LEU A 16 18.53 -4.04 12.31
N SER A 17 18.84 -2.89 12.90
CA SER A 17 18.26 -1.61 12.49
C SER A 17 18.65 -1.27 11.06
N GLU A 18 19.91 -1.50 10.69
CA GLU A 18 20.37 -1.28 9.32
C GLU A 18 19.67 -2.21 8.34
N LEU A 19 19.53 -3.48 8.69
CA LEU A 19 18.84 -4.45 7.84
C LEU A 19 17.38 -4.08 7.63
N VAL A 20 16.69 -3.67 8.70
CA VAL A 20 15.30 -3.23 8.61
C VAL A 20 15.19 -2.00 7.70
N GLY A 21 16.13 -1.06 7.82
CA GLY A 21 16.17 0.11 6.96
C GLY A 21 16.35 -0.25 5.50
N GLU A 22 17.24 -1.21 5.21
CA GLU A 22 17.46 -1.69 3.85
C GLU A 22 16.22 -2.36 3.29
N GLU A 23 15.53 -3.17 4.09
CA GLU A 23 14.30 -3.85 3.70
C GLU A 23 13.20 -2.84 3.39
N GLU A 24 13.04 -1.82 4.22
CA GLU A 24 12.06 -0.78 4.00
C GLU A 24 12.34 -0.02 2.70
N GLU A 25 13.59 0.29 2.44
CA GLU A 25 14.00 0.97 1.22
C GLU A 25 13.71 0.11 -0.01
N TYR A 26 13.96 -1.19 0.08
CA TYR A 26 13.66 -2.12 -0.99
C TYR A 26 12.16 -2.16 -1.27
N ILE A 27 11.35 -2.27 -0.23
CA ILE A 27 9.90 -2.31 -0.35
C ILE A 27 9.38 -1.01 -0.97
N GLU A 28 9.88 0.13 -0.53
CA GLU A 28 9.49 1.43 -1.07
C GLU A 28 9.76 1.51 -2.57
N LYS A 29 10.91 1.06 -3.00
CA LYS A 29 11.27 1.05 -4.43
C LYS A 29 10.34 0.13 -5.22
N GLN A 30 10.01 -1.03 -4.68
CA GLN A 30 9.07 -1.95 -5.32
C GLN A 30 7.69 -1.33 -5.43
N VAL A 31 7.25 -0.64 -4.39
CA VAL A 31 5.95 0.03 -4.38
C VAL A 31 5.91 1.13 -5.44
N GLU A 32 6.93 1.96 -5.51
CA GLU A 32 7.02 3.03 -6.51
C GLU A 32 6.98 2.48 -7.93
N ARG A 33 7.74 1.42 -8.21
CA ARG A 33 7.76 0.78 -9.52
C ARG A 33 6.39 0.20 -9.87
N ASN A 34 5.77 -0.49 -8.93
CA ASN A 34 4.46 -1.08 -9.16
C ASN A 34 3.40 -0.01 -9.33
N PHE A 35 3.49 1.08 -8.59
CA PHE A 35 2.57 2.18 -8.75
C PHE A 35 2.62 2.72 -10.18
N GLU A 36 3.82 2.98 -10.70
CA GLU A 36 3.96 3.46 -12.07
C GLU A 36 3.50 2.44 -13.10
N ASP A 37 3.73 1.16 -12.85
CA ASP A 37 3.30 0.10 -13.75
C ASP A 37 1.77 -0.09 -13.77
N LEU A 38 1.14 0.02 -12.61
CA LEU A 38 -0.29 -0.21 -12.46
C LEU A 38 -1.14 1.02 -12.74
N LYS A 39 -0.57 2.19 -12.64
CA LYS A 39 -1.32 3.43 -12.76
C LYS A 39 -1.85 3.61 -14.18
N LEU A 40 -3.16 3.72 -14.30
CA LEU A 40 -3.84 3.95 -15.58
C LEU A 40 -4.23 5.41 -15.74
N ALA A 41 -4.47 6.11 -14.64
CA ALA A 41 -4.80 7.53 -14.66
C ALA A 41 -4.46 8.14 -13.31
N GLU A 42 -4.11 9.41 -13.33
CA GLU A 42 -3.79 10.16 -12.11
C GLU A 42 -4.20 11.61 -12.29
N SER A 43 -4.93 12.12 -11.29
CA SER A 43 -5.26 13.54 -11.19
C SER A 43 -5.19 13.93 -9.74
N LYS A 44 -5.50 15.18 -9.41
CA LYS A 44 -5.51 15.63 -8.01
C LYS A 44 -6.59 14.95 -7.17
N GLU A 45 -7.64 14.46 -7.81
CA GLU A 45 -8.80 13.91 -7.12
C GLU A 45 -8.98 12.42 -7.31
N GLU A 46 -8.18 11.81 -8.18
CA GLU A 46 -8.40 10.42 -8.55
C GLU A 46 -7.11 9.75 -8.99
N ILE A 47 -6.95 8.51 -8.60
CA ILE A 47 -5.91 7.63 -9.13
C ILE A 47 -6.59 6.31 -9.50
N VAL A 48 -6.30 5.81 -10.69
CA VAL A 48 -6.86 4.55 -11.19
C VAL A 48 -5.73 3.55 -11.40
N LEU A 49 -5.86 2.36 -10.82
CA LEU A 49 -4.88 1.29 -10.94
C LEU A 49 -5.47 0.09 -11.66
N ASP A 50 -4.61 -0.68 -12.31
CA ASP A 50 -4.98 -1.91 -13.00
C ASP A 50 -5.26 -3.01 -11.97
N LEU A 51 -6.48 -3.52 -11.94
CA LEU A 51 -6.90 -4.53 -10.96
C LEU A 51 -6.19 -5.87 -11.16
N LYS A 52 -6.04 -6.32 -12.40
CA LYS A 52 -5.42 -7.62 -12.66
C LYS A 52 -3.98 -7.66 -12.20
N LYS A 53 -3.24 -6.60 -12.50
CA LYS A 53 -1.85 -6.48 -12.07
C LYS A 53 -1.75 -6.36 -10.55
N PHE A 54 -2.66 -5.59 -9.95
CA PHE A 54 -2.71 -5.45 -8.49
C PHE A 54 -2.86 -6.82 -7.81
N ASN A 55 -3.78 -7.63 -8.30
CA ASN A 55 -4.06 -8.93 -7.70
C ASN A 55 -2.92 -9.94 -7.85
N LYS A 56 -1.97 -9.68 -8.72
CA LYS A 56 -0.78 -10.53 -8.87
C LYS A 56 0.33 -10.19 -7.89
N LEU A 57 0.23 -9.07 -7.20
CA LEU A 57 1.26 -8.63 -6.26
C LEU A 57 1.18 -9.42 -4.95
N GLU A 58 2.30 -9.48 -4.25
CA GLU A 58 2.34 -10.06 -2.92
C GLU A 58 1.61 -9.15 -1.94
N LYS A 59 1.05 -9.73 -0.88
CA LYS A 59 0.22 -8.99 0.07
C LYS A 59 0.94 -7.78 0.68
N VAL A 60 2.23 -7.92 1.00
CA VAL A 60 2.99 -6.81 1.60
C VAL A 60 3.08 -5.63 0.62
N ILE A 61 3.22 -5.92 -0.66
CA ILE A 61 3.28 -4.88 -1.69
C ILE A 61 1.89 -4.27 -1.91
N LYS A 62 0.86 -5.09 -1.96
CA LYS A 62 -0.53 -4.60 -2.07
C LYS A 62 -0.85 -3.61 -0.97
N SER A 63 -0.55 -3.98 0.28
CA SER A 63 -0.83 -3.13 1.45
C SER A 63 -0.10 -1.80 1.38
N ARG A 64 1.18 -1.84 1.04
CA ARG A 64 1.98 -0.62 0.92
C ARG A 64 1.55 0.22 -0.26
N LEU A 65 1.15 -0.41 -1.36
CA LEU A 65 0.68 0.29 -2.55
C LEU A 65 -0.64 1.03 -2.29
N VAL A 66 -1.54 0.43 -1.52
CA VAL A 66 -2.78 1.09 -1.11
C VAL A 66 -2.46 2.36 -0.33
N LEU A 67 -1.57 2.26 0.65
CA LEU A 67 -1.16 3.42 1.45
C LEU A 67 -0.46 4.47 0.61
N TYR A 68 0.41 4.05 -0.28
CA TYR A 68 1.12 4.95 -1.19
C TYR A 68 0.15 5.74 -2.07
N THR A 69 -0.86 5.05 -2.59
CA THR A 69 -1.88 5.67 -3.44
C THR A 69 -2.70 6.70 -2.66
N ILE A 70 -3.11 6.34 -1.45
CA ILE A 70 -3.85 7.26 -0.58
C ILE A 70 -3.00 8.48 -0.24
N MET A 71 -1.73 8.26 0.12
CA MET A 71 -0.80 9.34 0.41
C MET A 71 -0.64 10.27 -0.80
N SER A 72 -0.61 9.71 -2.00
CA SER A 72 -0.45 10.50 -3.23
C SER A 72 -1.62 11.44 -3.49
N ILE A 73 -2.83 11.03 -3.12
CA ILE A 73 -4.03 11.87 -3.30
C ILE A 73 -4.22 12.85 -2.15
N PHE A 74 -4.09 12.37 -0.92
CA PHE A 74 -4.49 13.12 0.27
C PHE A 74 -3.33 13.78 1.02
N GLY A 75 -2.09 13.39 0.71
CA GLY A 75 -0.91 13.90 1.41
C GLY A 75 -0.75 13.33 2.82
N THR A 76 -1.61 12.39 3.21
CA THR A 76 -1.58 11.78 4.53
C THR A 76 -2.30 10.44 4.49
N THR A 77 -1.93 9.54 5.41
CA THR A 77 -2.66 8.30 5.64
C THR A 77 -3.32 8.30 7.01
N LYS A 78 -3.39 9.47 7.64
CA LYS A 78 -4.01 9.61 8.96
C LYS A 78 -5.46 9.13 8.93
N GLY A 79 -5.84 8.31 9.88
CA GLY A 79 -7.18 7.73 9.94
C GLY A 79 -7.33 6.44 9.16
N ILE A 80 -6.30 6.02 8.43
CA ILE A 80 -6.32 4.74 7.72
C ILE A 80 -5.61 3.70 8.57
N GLU A 81 -6.34 2.68 8.97
CA GLU A 81 -5.83 1.59 9.80
C GLU A 81 -5.66 0.32 8.96
N LYS A 82 -5.02 -0.67 9.57
CA LYS A 82 -4.79 -1.96 8.90
C LYS A 82 -6.10 -2.58 8.40
N VAL A 83 -7.17 -2.48 9.18
CA VAL A 83 -8.47 -3.04 8.78
C VAL A 83 -8.98 -2.41 7.48
N HIS A 84 -8.77 -1.12 7.31
CA HIS A 84 -9.18 -0.41 6.09
C HIS A 84 -8.41 -0.91 4.88
N VAL A 85 -7.10 -1.09 5.03
CA VAL A 85 -6.25 -1.61 3.96
C VAL A 85 -6.64 -3.04 3.61
N ASP A 86 -6.86 -3.88 4.61
CA ASP A 86 -7.28 -5.27 4.39
C ASP A 86 -8.63 -5.34 3.67
N ASP A 87 -9.57 -4.46 4.03
CA ASP A 87 -10.87 -4.41 3.38
C ASP A 87 -10.78 -4.01 1.92
N ILE A 88 -9.88 -3.06 1.61
CA ILE A 88 -9.65 -2.66 0.22
C ILE A 88 -9.07 -3.83 -0.58
N ILE A 89 -8.11 -4.54 -0.01
CA ILE A 89 -7.52 -5.72 -0.67
C ILE A 89 -8.59 -6.78 -0.92
N LYS A 90 -9.46 -7.04 0.06
CA LYS A 90 -10.56 -7.99 -0.09
C LYS A 90 -11.52 -7.56 -1.18
N LEU A 91 -11.82 -6.26 -1.26
CA LEU A 91 -12.67 -5.73 -2.30
C LEU A 91 -12.10 -6.03 -3.68
N CYS A 92 -10.80 -5.90 -3.83
CA CYS A 92 -10.10 -6.19 -5.08
C CYS A 92 -10.11 -7.68 -5.42
N ASP A 93 -10.04 -8.55 -4.41
CA ASP A 93 -10.04 -10.00 -4.61
C ASP A 93 -11.41 -10.52 -5.05
N ASN A 94 -12.48 -9.90 -4.54
CA ASN A 94 -13.85 -10.35 -4.78
C ASN A 94 -14.43 -9.79 -6.08
N ASN A 95 -13.74 -9.82 -7.12
CA ASN A 95 -14.04 -9.26 -8.43
C ASN A 95 -15.45 -9.61 -8.98
N ILE A 96 -16.49 -9.32 -8.25
CA ILE A 96 -17.87 -9.61 -8.65
C ILE A 96 -18.65 -8.31 -8.79
N GLY A 97 -18.71 -7.78 -10.02
CA GLY A 97 -19.49 -6.59 -10.30
C GLY A 97 -18.87 -5.32 -9.75
N ASN A 98 -19.67 -4.28 -9.71
CA ASN A 98 -19.22 -2.96 -9.24
C ASN A 98 -19.37 -2.88 -7.73
N LYS A 99 -18.27 -2.70 -7.02
CA LYS A 99 -18.26 -2.58 -5.56
C LYS A 99 -17.42 -1.41 -5.12
N TYR A 100 -17.76 -0.86 -3.97
CA TYR A 100 -16.99 0.23 -3.41
C TYR A 100 -16.91 0.15 -1.90
N LEU A 101 -15.94 0.88 -1.34
CA LEU A 101 -15.75 1.08 0.08
C LEU A 101 -15.47 2.55 0.34
N THR A 102 -15.88 3.01 1.52
CA THR A 102 -15.52 4.35 1.98
C THR A 102 -14.77 4.18 3.31
N PRO A 103 -13.43 3.96 3.27
CA PRO A 103 -12.65 3.74 4.48
C PRO A 103 -12.80 4.85 5.50
N ASN A 104 -12.97 6.08 5.01
CA ASN A 104 -13.41 7.20 5.82
C ASN A 104 -14.27 8.13 4.95
N LYS A 105 -14.76 9.19 5.51
CA LYS A 105 -15.68 10.11 4.80
C LYS A 105 -15.06 10.82 3.60
N ASN A 106 -13.76 10.85 3.52
CA ASN A 106 -13.05 11.58 2.46
C ASN A 106 -12.60 10.72 1.30
N ILE A 107 -12.60 9.41 1.47
CA ILE A 107 -12.02 8.47 0.51
C ILE A 107 -13.07 7.47 0.05
N LYS A 108 -13.16 7.30 -1.26
CA LYS A 108 -13.97 6.22 -1.85
C LYS A 108 -13.05 5.36 -2.71
N VAL A 109 -13.11 4.05 -2.51
CA VAL A 109 -12.40 3.09 -3.34
C VAL A 109 -13.45 2.28 -4.10
N LEU A 110 -13.39 2.32 -5.41
CA LEU A 110 -14.36 1.67 -6.29
C LEU A 110 -13.64 0.66 -7.17
N VAL A 111 -14.20 -0.54 -7.28
CA VAL A 111 -13.67 -1.57 -8.18
C VAL A 111 -14.72 -1.84 -9.26
N LYS A 112 -14.36 -1.60 -10.50
CA LYS A 112 -15.19 -1.92 -11.67
C LYS A 112 -14.34 -1.99 -12.92
N ASP A 113 -14.80 -2.74 -13.92
CA ASP A 113 -14.16 -2.82 -15.24
C ASP A 113 -12.67 -3.17 -15.17
N HIS A 114 -12.30 -4.06 -14.25
CA HIS A 114 -10.91 -4.48 -14.02
C HIS A 114 -9.98 -3.33 -13.59
N LYS A 115 -10.55 -2.32 -12.93
CA LYS A 115 -9.82 -1.16 -12.45
C LYS A 115 -10.15 -0.87 -10.99
N ILE A 116 -9.20 -0.26 -10.30
CA ILE A 116 -9.38 0.20 -8.92
C ILE A 116 -9.33 1.72 -8.96
N TYR A 117 -10.39 2.37 -8.52
CA TYR A 117 -10.48 3.83 -8.49
C TYR A 117 -10.34 4.31 -7.04
N PHE A 118 -9.36 5.16 -6.80
CA PHE A 118 -9.19 5.84 -5.52
C PHE A 118 -9.66 7.26 -5.71
N LEU A 119 -10.74 7.64 -5.06
CA LEU A 119 -11.42 8.91 -5.29
C LEU A 119 -11.39 9.81 -4.06
N ASP A 120 -11.14 11.08 -4.27
CA ASP A 120 -11.22 12.12 -3.24
C ASP A 120 -12.64 12.64 -3.19
N GLN A 121 -13.28 12.51 -2.03
CA GLN A 121 -14.65 12.98 -1.80
C GLN A 121 -14.73 14.22 -0.90
N ARG A 122 -13.58 14.83 -0.65
CA ARG A 122 -13.57 16.04 0.19
C ARG A 122 -14.31 17.20 -0.46
#